data_eb62abe718b27a0469ec5d2107d55dec
#
_entry.id   eb62abe718b27a0469ec5d2107d55dec
#
_cell.length_a   1.000
_cell.length_b   1.000
_cell.length_c   1.000
_cell.angle_alpha   90.00
_cell.angle_beta   90.00
_cell.angle_gamma   90.00
#
_symmetry.space_group_name_H-M   'P 1'
#
loop_
_entity.id
_entity.type
_entity.pdbx_description
1 polymer ?
#
loop_
_entity_poly.entity_id
_entity_poly.type
_entity_poly.pdbx_seq_one_letter_code
_entity_poly.pdbx_strand_id
1 'polypeptide(L)'
;MDKTAKYAPGIGVGVQGSFRINRSVDLFIEPRLNVYTKRYAGGRGVGSNTDQLGELNFGLTYHTIDRAARPKNGFSSNHIADNLFMTSGIGVQMFLNKTNLENLGSLGPQASVSIGKWLSPYSGLRLVGMGGLFTNYVVPGSVKAGKLRHASVSGGLDYLWNITSTMSGYNPDRIFDLIGSVGVNLAYTSQSDHKFQPGVNAGIQGLWHVNDFLGLYIEPQIRLYGDKFIEGNLGFMQKDVMVGVNAGFHYRFVPYSKAANRSVFGQDDKRYFISGALGLGSLLVANKDLVKNAGVEAKGSIGKWYTPLSAWRVNGTIMYKAKTSSKMNLHYAGLGMDYMMSLATLAKGYSPDHVIDVVPFVGVTAGLVRRYGKFQAVPGLDAGVQVKLKVASSLYLYAEPKVGIRTDTYDGSEQGRPDRVASMVGGLLYRFKMPTFQ
;
A
#
# COMPACT_ATOMS: atom_id res chain seq x y z
N MET A 1 53.01 16.59 5.94
CA MET A 1 52.04 16.08 6.95
C MET A 1 51.20 17.24 7.43
N ASP A 2 49.96 17.35 6.92
CA ASP A 2 49.02 18.39 7.35
C ASP A 2 48.50 18.04 8.74
N LYS A 3 48.73 18.94 9.69
CA LYS A 3 48.22 18.78 11.06
C LYS A 3 46.71 18.96 11.02
N THR A 4 45.96 17.86 10.95
CA THR A 4 44.53 17.84 11.18
C THR A 4 44.24 18.45 12.54
N ALA A 5 43.45 19.53 12.58
CA ALA A 5 43.11 20.15 13.84
C ALA A 5 42.29 19.15 14.70
N LYS A 6 42.72 18.96 15.95
CA LYS A 6 42.03 18.06 16.91
C LYS A 6 40.56 18.47 17.17
N TYR A 7 40.20 19.70 16.85
CA TYR A 7 38.87 20.27 17.11
C TYR A 7 38.44 21.14 15.92
N ALA A 8 37.26 20.86 15.39
CA ALA A 8 36.60 21.67 14.37
C ALA A 8 35.24 22.16 14.92
N PRO A 9 35.10 23.41 15.35
CA PRO A 9 33.83 23.93 15.78
C PRO A 9 32.84 23.96 14.61
N GLY A 10 31.59 23.64 14.90
CA GLY A 10 30.49 23.62 13.90
C GLY A 10 29.16 23.95 14.53
N ILE A 11 28.20 24.29 13.70
CA ILE A 11 26.80 24.54 14.05
C ILE A 11 25.95 23.53 13.28
N GLY A 12 25.04 22.86 13.98
CA GLY A 12 24.10 21.92 13.37
C GLY A 12 22.66 22.35 13.57
N VAL A 13 21.84 22.15 12.54
CA VAL A 13 20.40 22.33 12.57
C VAL A 13 19.76 21.01 12.15
N GLY A 14 18.83 20.52 12.96
CA GLY A 14 18.09 19.30 12.67
C GLY A 14 16.63 19.43 13.04
N VAL A 15 15.82 18.56 12.48
CA VAL A 15 14.40 18.42 12.83
C VAL A 15 14.18 16.99 13.30
N GLN A 16 13.79 16.82 14.57
CA GLN A 16 13.53 15.52 15.13
C GLN A 16 12.03 15.18 15.05
N GLY A 17 11.71 14.11 14.36
CA GLY A 17 10.40 13.46 14.42
C GLY A 17 10.41 12.35 15.47
N SER A 18 9.54 12.41 16.47
CA SER A 18 9.44 11.40 17.51
C SER A 18 8.13 10.65 17.43
N PHE A 19 8.20 9.32 17.53
CA PHE A 19 7.06 8.40 17.47
C PHE A 19 6.92 7.68 18.80
N ARG A 20 5.78 7.84 19.46
CA ARG A 20 5.51 7.16 20.70
C ARG A 20 5.27 5.67 20.49
N ILE A 21 6.18 4.82 20.97
CA ILE A 21 6.02 3.37 21.02
C ILE A 21 5.15 2.96 22.20
N ASN A 22 5.43 3.52 23.39
CA ASN A 22 4.65 3.30 24.60
C ASN A 22 4.71 4.53 25.52
N ARG A 23 4.27 4.41 26.78
CA ARG A 23 4.24 5.53 27.73
C ARG A 23 5.60 6.13 28.04
N SER A 24 6.65 5.33 27.93
CA SER A 24 8.00 5.71 28.34
C SER A 24 9.01 5.74 27.21
N VAL A 25 8.65 5.24 26.01
CA VAL A 25 9.61 5.10 24.89
C VAL A 25 9.04 5.73 23.63
N ASP A 26 9.82 6.61 23.03
CA ASP A 26 9.61 7.15 21.69
C ASP A 26 10.74 6.66 20.77
N LEU A 27 10.42 6.27 19.54
CA LEU A 27 11.38 6.16 18.45
C LEU A 27 11.56 7.54 17.82
N PHE A 28 12.78 7.92 17.45
CA PHE A 28 13.00 9.17 16.73
C PHE A 28 13.80 8.97 15.45
N ILE A 29 13.56 9.88 14.51
CA ILE A 29 14.34 10.11 13.31
C ILE A 29 14.70 11.58 13.24
N GLU A 30 15.97 11.91 13.01
CA GLU A 30 16.46 13.27 12.97
C GLU A 30 17.39 13.48 11.77
N PRO A 31 16.91 14.03 10.65
CA PRO A 31 17.78 14.61 9.65
C PRO A 31 18.44 15.88 10.21
N ARG A 32 19.75 15.98 10.07
CA ARG A 32 20.54 17.06 10.59
C ARG A 32 21.53 17.55 9.54
N LEU A 33 21.68 18.84 9.41
CA LEU A 33 22.73 19.48 8.63
C LEU A 33 23.70 20.15 9.59
N ASN A 34 24.96 19.74 9.54
CA ASN A 34 26.05 20.32 10.30
C ASN A 34 26.97 21.11 9.38
N VAL A 35 27.35 22.29 9.81
CA VAL A 35 28.32 23.14 9.13
C VAL A 35 29.52 23.30 10.05
N TYR A 36 30.67 22.82 9.63
CA TYR A 36 31.91 22.87 10.35
C TYR A 36 32.87 23.87 9.72
N THR A 37 33.88 24.30 10.48
CA THR A 37 34.97 25.07 9.93
C THR A 37 35.79 24.21 8.95
N LYS A 38 36.42 24.82 7.94
CA LYS A 38 37.14 24.23 6.78
C LYS A 38 38.14 23.10 7.07
N ARG A 39 38.40 22.79 8.32
CA ARG A 39 39.40 21.80 8.74
C ARG A 39 38.81 20.42 9.16
N TYR A 40 37.49 20.26 9.04
CA TYR A 40 36.84 19.02 9.51
C TYR A 40 37.14 17.83 8.60
N ALA A 41 36.99 17.99 7.29
CA ALA A 41 37.15 16.90 6.32
C ALA A 41 38.60 16.74 5.82
N GLY A 42 39.55 17.56 6.25
CA GLY A 42 40.99 17.44 5.88
C GLY A 42 41.27 17.73 4.40
N GLY A 43 40.32 18.16 3.60
CA GLY A 43 40.47 18.39 2.18
C GLY A 43 40.79 19.85 1.83
N ARG A 44 41.60 20.05 0.79
CA ARG A 44 41.78 21.35 0.15
C ARG A 44 40.62 21.64 -0.81
N GLY A 45 39.44 21.91 -0.26
CA GLY A 45 38.29 22.31 -1.07
C GLY A 45 38.51 23.69 -1.69
N VAL A 46 38.35 23.79 -3.00
CA VAL A 46 38.38 25.08 -3.72
C VAL A 46 37.03 25.74 -3.51
N GLY A 47 37.00 26.84 -2.77
CA GLY A 47 35.90 27.83 -2.84
C GLY A 47 35.00 28.02 -1.65
N SER A 48 34.95 27.15 -0.62
CA SER A 48 34.13 27.41 0.58
C SER A 48 34.96 27.42 1.88
N ASN A 49 34.59 28.25 2.83
CA ASN A 49 35.26 28.37 4.13
C ASN A 49 34.71 27.42 5.19
N THR A 50 33.79 26.52 4.80
CA THR A 50 33.08 25.60 5.71
C THR A 50 32.90 24.23 5.08
N ASP A 51 32.95 23.19 5.88
CA ASP A 51 32.59 21.81 5.52
C ASP A 51 31.16 21.53 5.95
N GLN A 52 30.36 20.92 5.08
CA GLN A 52 28.95 20.59 5.34
C GLN A 52 28.80 19.07 5.45
N LEU A 53 28.10 18.62 6.47
CA LEU A 53 27.81 17.21 6.70
C LEU A 53 26.31 17.03 6.95
N GLY A 54 25.65 16.27 6.07
CA GLY A 54 24.28 15.80 6.27
C GLY A 54 24.29 14.49 7.05
N GLU A 55 23.49 14.40 8.09
CA GLU A 55 23.34 13.21 8.93
C GLU A 55 21.88 12.82 9.03
N LEU A 56 21.64 11.52 9.20
CA LEU A 56 20.33 10.98 9.51
C LEU A 56 20.45 10.09 10.74
N ASN A 57 19.96 10.57 11.86
CA ASN A 57 20.03 9.89 13.14
C ASN A 57 18.74 9.13 13.43
N PHE A 58 18.88 7.93 13.98
CA PHE A 58 17.79 7.10 14.48
C PHE A 58 18.08 6.72 15.92
N GLY A 59 17.03 6.68 16.75
CA GLY A 59 17.24 6.25 18.12
C GLY A 59 15.96 6.12 18.92
N LEU A 60 16.13 5.76 20.18
CA LEU A 60 15.06 5.64 21.16
C LEU A 60 15.24 6.72 22.22
N THR A 61 14.16 7.44 22.53
CA THR A 61 14.09 8.36 23.66
C THR A 61 13.31 7.69 24.77
N TYR A 62 13.94 7.50 25.93
CA TYR A 62 13.29 7.00 27.13
C TYR A 62 12.84 8.16 28.01
N HIS A 63 11.56 8.16 28.40
CA HIS A 63 10.99 9.14 29.30
C HIS A 63 10.93 8.56 30.71
N THR A 64 11.59 9.19 31.64
CA THR A 64 11.61 8.78 33.05
C THR A 64 10.31 9.08 33.80
N ILE A 65 9.47 9.96 33.24
CA ILE A 65 8.15 10.32 33.82
C ILE A 65 7.08 9.67 32.90
N ASP A 66 6.18 8.90 33.52
CA ASP A 66 5.06 8.27 32.82
C ASP A 66 4.09 9.34 32.29
N ARG A 67 3.93 9.43 31.00
CA ARG A 67 3.00 10.37 30.37
C ARG A 67 1.57 9.84 30.57
N ALA A 68 0.72 10.60 31.22
CA ALA A 68 -0.68 10.25 31.42
C ALA A 68 -1.34 9.82 30.10
N ALA A 69 -2.07 8.70 30.11
CA ALA A 69 -2.86 8.25 28.99
C ALA A 69 -3.95 9.28 28.69
N ARG A 70 -3.91 9.90 27.50
CA ARG A 70 -5.02 10.74 27.05
C ARG A 70 -6.26 9.87 26.81
N PRO A 71 -7.48 10.38 27.09
CA PRO A 71 -8.70 9.65 26.78
C PRO A 71 -8.72 9.30 25.29
N LYS A 72 -8.90 8.02 24.96
CA LYS A 72 -9.00 7.52 23.58
C LYS A 72 -10.40 7.82 23.09
N ASN A 73 -10.55 8.83 22.24
CA ASN A 73 -11.76 9.01 21.48
C ASN A 73 -11.88 7.84 20.48
N GLY A 74 -13.08 7.27 20.37
CA GLY A 74 -13.32 6.15 19.46
C GLY A 74 -13.13 6.55 17.99
N PHE A 75 -12.55 5.67 17.17
CA PHE A 75 -12.50 5.85 15.73
C PHE A 75 -13.84 5.43 15.11
N SER A 76 -14.39 6.24 14.23
CA SER A 76 -15.54 5.88 13.40
C SER A 76 -15.28 6.27 11.94
N SER A 77 -15.62 5.37 11.01
CA SER A 77 -15.54 5.60 9.57
C SER A 77 -16.79 5.05 8.86
N ASN A 78 -17.94 5.14 9.52
CA ASN A 78 -19.19 4.51 9.10
C ASN A 78 -19.97 5.35 8.08
N HIS A 79 -19.54 6.56 7.81
CA HIS A 79 -20.13 7.43 6.79
C HIS A 79 -19.06 7.79 5.75
N ILE A 80 -19.48 8.03 4.51
CA ILE A 80 -18.54 8.29 3.40
C ILE A 80 -17.61 9.48 3.67
N ALA A 81 -18.10 10.52 4.33
CA ALA A 81 -17.34 11.72 4.67
C ALA A 81 -16.40 11.53 5.88
N ASP A 82 -16.62 10.48 6.70
CA ASP A 82 -15.78 10.25 7.88
C ASP A 82 -14.37 9.87 7.47
N ASN A 83 -13.39 10.57 8.07
CA ASN A 83 -11.97 10.32 7.81
C ASN A 83 -11.57 10.38 6.32
N LEU A 84 -12.38 11.09 5.52
CA LEU A 84 -12.02 11.46 4.16
C LEU A 84 -10.98 12.58 4.20
N PHE A 85 -9.94 12.45 3.40
CA PHE A 85 -8.88 13.43 3.31
C PHE A 85 -8.46 13.68 1.85
N MET A 86 -7.83 14.81 1.63
CA MET A 86 -7.17 15.17 0.38
C MET A 86 -5.73 15.58 0.68
N THR A 87 -4.80 15.25 -0.19
CA THR A 87 -3.44 15.77 -0.12
C THR A 87 -3.09 16.51 -1.41
N SER A 88 -2.26 17.55 -1.28
CA SER A 88 -1.62 18.20 -2.40
C SER A 88 -0.17 18.46 -2.03
N GLY A 89 0.75 18.21 -2.96
CA GLY A 89 2.17 18.37 -2.69
C GLY A 89 2.97 18.66 -3.94
N ILE A 90 4.13 19.22 -3.70
CA ILE A 90 5.19 19.42 -4.68
C ILE A 90 6.45 18.68 -4.22
N GLY A 91 7.32 18.36 -5.13
CA GLY A 91 8.53 17.62 -4.79
C GLY A 91 9.49 17.48 -5.94
N VAL A 92 10.36 16.52 -5.79
CA VAL A 92 11.34 16.17 -6.82
C VAL A 92 11.31 14.68 -7.11
N GLN A 93 11.61 14.32 -8.33
CA GLN A 93 11.73 12.93 -8.77
C GLN A 93 12.98 12.72 -9.63
N MET A 94 13.45 11.48 -9.66
CA MET A 94 14.60 11.08 -10.44
C MET A 94 14.40 9.65 -10.94
N PHE A 95 14.82 9.39 -12.16
CA PHE A 95 14.96 8.04 -12.66
C PHE A 95 16.24 7.42 -12.13
N LEU A 96 16.15 6.22 -11.54
CA LEU A 96 17.25 5.57 -10.85
C LEU A 96 18.08 4.72 -11.83
N ASN A 97 19.22 5.24 -12.25
CA ASN A 97 20.27 4.50 -12.92
C ASN A 97 21.65 4.96 -12.40
N LYS A 98 22.71 4.23 -12.73
CA LYS A 98 24.07 4.55 -12.26
C LYS A 98 24.48 5.99 -12.64
N THR A 99 24.26 6.38 -13.86
CA THR A 99 24.65 7.70 -14.39
C THR A 99 23.84 8.84 -13.76
N ASN A 100 22.54 8.63 -13.50
CA ASN A 100 21.69 9.61 -12.85
C ASN A 100 22.03 9.79 -11.37
N LEU A 101 22.41 8.71 -10.67
CA LEU A 101 22.85 8.79 -9.28
C LEU A 101 24.12 9.63 -9.10
N GLU A 102 25.03 9.61 -10.09
CA GLU A 102 26.24 10.43 -10.10
C GLU A 102 25.96 11.91 -10.47
N ASN A 103 24.77 12.21 -11.01
CA ASN A 103 24.39 13.53 -11.50
C ASN A 103 23.08 14.03 -10.88
N LEU A 104 23.18 14.88 -9.85
CA LEU A 104 22.00 15.54 -9.25
C LEU A 104 21.17 16.37 -10.25
N GLY A 105 21.74 16.71 -11.40
CA GLY A 105 21.03 17.35 -12.50
C GLY A 105 19.96 16.49 -13.19
N SER A 106 19.84 15.20 -12.82
CA SER A 106 18.75 14.31 -13.24
C SER A 106 17.45 14.54 -12.45
N LEU A 107 17.51 15.22 -11.31
CA LEU A 107 16.34 15.60 -10.53
C LEU A 107 15.44 16.53 -11.34
N GLY A 108 14.14 16.29 -11.26
CA GLY A 108 13.13 17.16 -11.86
C GLY A 108 11.94 17.38 -10.92
N PRO A 109 11.21 18.48 -11.10
CA PRO A 109 10.06 18.79 -10.27
C PRO A 109 8.92 17.80 -10.49
N GLN A 110 8.17 17.53 -9.42
CA GLN A 110 6.91 16.80 -9.46
C GLN A 110 5.85 17.50 -8.61
N ALA A 111 4.59 17.25 -8.96
CA ALA A 111 3.43 17.63 -8.18
C ALA A 111 2.52 16.42 -8.00
N SER A 112 1.82 16.37 -6.89
CA SER A 112 0.88 15.30 -6.58
C SER A 112 -0.40 15.83 -5.97
N VAL A 113 -1.49 15.16 -6.25
CA VAL A 113 -2.78 15.36 -5.60
C VAL A 113 -3.37 13.99 -5.28
N SER A 114 -4.01 13.87 -4.13
CA SER A 114 -4.69 12.63 -3.80
C SER A 114 -5.97 12.87 -3.00
N ILE A 115 -6.86 11.90 -3.08
CA ILE A 115 -8.02 11.80 -2.20
C ILE A 115 -8.03 10.41 -1.58
N GLY A 116 -8.25 10.33 -0.26
CA GLY A 116 -8.20 9.07 0.45
C GLY A 116 -9.16 9.05 1.63
N LYS A 117 -9.34 7.85 2.17
CA LYS A 117 -10.20 7.59 3.32
C LYS A 117 -9.53 6.61 4.26
N TRP A 118 -9.49 6.95 5.54
CA TRP A 118 -9.14 6.00 6.59
C TRP A 118 -10.34 5.10 6.88
N LEU A 119 -10.18 3.81 6.69
CA LEU A 119 -11.21 2.78 6.90
C LEU A 119 -11.17 2.21 8.31
N SER A 120 -9.99 2.27 8.93
CA SER A 120 -9.75 1.94 10.33
C SER A 120 -8.66 2.87 10.89
N PRO A 121 -8.38 2.84 12.20
CA PRO A 121 -7.25 3.57 12.77
C PRO A 121 -5.89 3.21 12.15
N TYR A 122 -5.81 2.04 11.52
CA TYR A 122 -4.56 1.45 11.03
C TYR A 122 -4.45 1.41 9.51
N SER A 123 -5.58 1.46 8.81
CA SER A 123 -5.63 1.24 7.36
C SER A 123 -6.52 2.23 6.63
N GLY A 124 -6.07 2.64 5.45
CA GLY A 124 -6.79 3.53 4.55
C GLY A 124 -6.55 3.18 3.09
N LEU A 125 -7.31 3.81 2.23
CA LEU A 125 -7.14 3.77 0.77
C LEU A 125 -6.99 5.19 0.24
N ARG A 126 -6.15 5.35 -0.78
CA ARG A 126 -5.88 6.64 -1.42
C ARG A 126 -5.80 6.49 -2.94
N LEU A 127 -6.58 7.28 -3.65
CA LEU A 127 -6.38 7.54 -5.08
C LEU A 127 -5.36 8.67 -5.21
N VAL A 128 -4.33 8.48 -6.01
CA VAL A 128 -3.26 9.46 -6.20
C VAL A 128 -3.07 9.77 -7.68
N GLY A 129 -2.90 11.05 -8.01
CA GLY A 129 -2.46 11.55 -9.31
C GLY A 129 -1.15 12.30 -9.14
N MET A 130 -0.20 12.04 -10.02
CA MET A 130 1.11 12.69 -10.02
C MET A 130 1.52 13.09 -11.42
N GLY A 131 2.19 14.24 -11.52
CA GLY A 131 2.82 14.70 -12.75
C GLY A 131 4.19 15.31 -12.45
N GLY A 132 5.13 15.15 -13.38
CA GLY A 132 6.45 15.72 -13.16
C GLY A 132 7.37 15.61 -14.36
N LEU A 133 8.49 16.27 -14.22
CA LEU A 133 9.58 16.26 -15.18
C LEU A 133 10.77 15.52 -14.57
N PHE A 134 11.59 14.90 -15.37
CA PHE A 134 12.88 14.35 -14.96
C PHE A 134 13.83 14.32 -16.15
N THR A 135 15.11 14.21 -15.87
CA THR A 135 16.13 14.10 -16.89
C THR A 135 16.77 12.72 -16.81
N ASN A 136 16.91 12.07 -17.95
CA ASN A 136 17.65 10.82 -18.07
C ASN A 136 18.98 11.09 -18.82
N TYR A 137 20.10 10.69 -18.24
CA TYR A 137 21.41 10.72 -18.88
C TYR A 137 21.67 9.36 -19.51
N VAL A 138 21.76 9.32 -20.82
CA VAL A 138 22.01 8.09 -21.58
C VAL A 138 23.52 7.96 -21.85
N VAL A 139 24.06 6.77 -21.57
CA VAL A 139 25.50 6.47 -21.70
C VAL A 139 25.98 6.67 -23.14
N PRO A 140 27.19 7.25 -23.36
CA PRO A 140 27.79 7.35 -24.69
C PRO A 140 27.92 5.99 -25.35
N GLY A 141 27.48 5.85 -26.61
CA GLY A 141 27.47 4.60 -27.38
C GLY A 141 26.09 4.05 -27.71
N SER A 142 25.02 4.57 -27.11
CA SER A 142 23.65 4.32 -27.54
C SER A 142 23.26 5.26 -28.69
N VAL A 143 22.26 4.87 -29.49
CA VAL A 143 21.74 5.65 -30.64
C VAL A 143 21.29 7.08 -30.28
N LYS A 144 21.03 7.35 -28.99
CA LYS A 144 20.64 8.66 -28.45
C LYS A 144 21.47 9.04 -27.25
N ALA A 145 22.80 9.17 -27.42
CA ALA A 145 23.67 9.65 -26.35
C ALA A 145 23.34 11.11 -25.97
N GLY A 146 23.17 11.40 -24.67
CA GLY A 146 22.98 12.75 -24.20
C GLY A 146 21.96 12.90 -23.07
N LYS A 147 21.53 14.14 -22.85
CA LYS A 147 20.58 14.55 -21.80
C LYS A 147 19.16 14.58 -22.39
N LEU A 148 18.31 13.64 -22.01
CA LEU A 148 16.91 13.57 -22.44
C LEU A 148 15.99 14.05 -21.31
N ARG A 149 15.10 14.99 -21.63
CA ARG A 149 14.05 15.45 -20.70
C ARG A 149 12.75 14.68 -20.96
N HIS A 150 12.15 14.19 -19.90
CA HIS A 150 10.90 13.45 -19.91
C HIS A 150 9.83 14.14 -19.08
N ALA A 151 8.60 14.14 -19.56
CA ALA A 151 7.42 14.41 -18.77
C ALA A 151 6.72 13.10 -18.43
N SER A 152 6.27 12.96 -17.19
CA SER A 152 5.49 11.81 -16.74
C SER A 152 4.21 12.25 -16.05
N VAL A 153 3.15 11.47 -16.26
CA VAL A 153 1.88 11.59 -15.53
C VAL A 153 1.48 10.18 -15.09
N SER A 154 1.04 10.04 -13.85
CA SER A 154 0.58 8.76 -13.33
C SER A 154 -0.65 8.91 -12.46
N GLY A 155 -1.48 7.87 -12.45
CA GLY A 155 -2.60 7.71 -11.54
C GLY A 155 -2.52 6.35 -10.87
N GLY A 156 -2.90 6.25 -9.58
CA GLY A 156 -2.76 5.03 -8.83
C GLY A 156 -3.72 4.90 -7.66
N LEU A 157 -3.74 3.70 -7.09
CA LEU A 157 -4.47 3.36 -5.88
C LEU A 157 -3.47 2.82 -4.86
N ASP A 158 -3.40 3.47 -3.70
CA ASP A 158 -2.54 3.08 -2.59
C ASP A 158 -3.36 2.52 -1.43
N TYR A 159 -2.85 1.47 -0.82
CA TYR A 159 -3.18 1.06 0.52
C TYR A 159 -2.28 1.82 1.50
N LEU A 160 -2.88 2.39 2.53
CA LEU A 160 -2.20 3.13 3.59
C LEU A 160 -2.20 2.33 4.88
N TRP A 161 -1.05 2.28 5.53
CA TRP A 161 -0.88 1.67 6.84
C TRP A 161 -0.35 2.69 7.83
N ASN A 162 -1.17 3.07 8.83
CA ASN A 162 -0.73 3.94 9.91
C ASN A 162 0.12 3.15 10.91
N ILE A 163 1.43 3.20 10.71
CA ILE A 163 2.43 2.50 11.52
C ILE A 163 2.37 3.00 12.97
N THR A 164 2.25 4.31 13.16
CA THR A 164 2.18 4.92 14.48
C THR A 164 0.97 4.45 15.27
N SER A 165 -0.20 4.40 14.64
CA SER A 165 -1.42 3.89 15.28
C SER A 165 -1.33 2.40 15.59
N THR A 166 -0.65 1.62 14.76
CA THR A 166 -0.42 0.20 14.98
C THR A 166 0.46 -0.04 16.21
N MET A 167 1.52 0.76 16.38
CA MET A 167 2.49 0.60 17.46
C MET A 167 2.01 1.18 18.79
N SER A 168 1.32 2.32 18.77
CA SER A 168 0.99 3.08 19.98
C SER A 168 -0.51 3.27 20.22
N GLY A 169 -1.36 2.59 19.43
CA GLY A 169 -2.81 2.72 19.48
C GLY A 169 -3.31 4.00 18.82
N TYR A 170 -4.61 4.04 18.53
CA TYR A 170 -5.26 5.20 17.94
C TYR A 170 -5.31 6.38 18.93
N ASN A 171 -4.87 7.54 18.49
CA ASN A 171 -4.98 8.80 19.24
C ASN A 171 -5.27 9.94 18.25
N PRO A 172 -6.48 10.52 18.25
CA PRO A 172 -6.86 11.61 17.34
C PRO A 172 -6.09 12.92 17.61
N ASP A 173 -5.56 13.12 18.83
CA ASP A 173 -4.80 14.31 19.24
C ASP A 173 -3.30 14.15 19.00
N ARG A 174 -2.89 13.13 18.25
CA ARG A 174 -1.49 12.92 17.94
C ARG A 174 -0.99 14.01 17.01
N ILE A 175 0.20 14.55 17.31
CA ILE A 175 0.83 15.62 16.54
C ILE A 175 1.47 15.05 15.26
N PHE A 176 1.92 13.80 15.29
CA PHE A 176 2.66 13.19 14.18
C PHE A 176 2.23 11.74 13.94
N ASP A 177 2.02 11.39 12.67
CA ASP A 177 1.80 10.02 12.21
C ASP A 177 2.85 9.60 11.18
N LEU A 178 3.34 8.36 11.31
CA LEU A 178 4.12 7.68 10.29
C LEU A 178 3.20 6.71 9.55
N ILE A 179 3.12 6.88 8.23
CA ILE A 179 2.20 6.15 7.38
C ILE A 179 3.00 5.47 6.28
N GLY A 180 2.94 4.15 6.20
CA GLY A 180 3.41 3.39 5.06
C GLY A 180 2.37 3.41 3.94
N SER A 181 2.82 3.46 2.70
CA SER A 181 1.97 3.33 1.52
C SER A 181 2.52 2.25 0.58
N VAL A 182 1.61 1.46 0.03
CA VAL A 182 1.92 0.48 -1.03
C VAL A 182 0.78 0.52 -2.03
N GLY A 183 1.09 0.53 -3.33
CA GLY A 183 0.03 0.67 -4.31
C GLY A 183 0.39 0.20 -5.71
N VAL A 184 -0.62 0.32 -6.58
CA VAL A 184 -0.50 0.10 -8.01
C VAL A 184 -0.76 1.40 -8.75
N ASN A 185 -0.05 1.63 -9.82
CA ASN A 185 -0.22 2.83 -10.62
C ASN A 185 -0.14 2.52 -12.12
N LEU A 186 -0.67 3.43 -12.90
CA LEU A 186 -0.57 3.45 -14.34
C LEU A 186 0.09 4.77 -14.73
N ALA A 187 1.21 4.72 -15.42
CA ALA A 187 1.97 5.91 -15.79
C ALA A 187 2.13 6.05 -17.29
N TYR A 188 2.17 7.30 -17.73
CA TYR A 188 2.49 7.71 -19.09
C TYR A 188 3.77 8.54 -19.09
N THR A 189 4.64 8.33 -20.09
CA THR A 189 5.80 9.19 -20.34
C THR A 189 5.78 9.72 -21.77
N SER A 190 6.31 10.93 -21.96
CA SER A 190 6.30 11.60 -23.25
C SER A 190 7.17 10.97 -24.34
N GLN A 191 8.04 10.03 -24.00
CA GLN A 191 9.03 9.43 -24.91
C GLN A 191 9.03 7.89 -24.90
N SER A 192 7.98 7.27 -24.39
CA SER A 192 7.80 5.82 -24.47
C SER A 192 6.98 5.45 -25.69
N ASP A 193 7.40 4.40 -26.43
CA ASP A 193 6.60 3.80 -27.49
C ASP A 193 5.30 3.18 -26.97
N HIS A 194 5.27 2.86 -25.67
CA HIS A 194 4.12 2.33 -24.97
C HIS A 194 3.46 3.42 -24.14
N LYS A 195 2.28 3.84 -24.57
CA LYS A 195 1.55 5.00 -24.01
C LYS A 195 1.26 4.89 -22.51
N PHE A 196 1.03 3.69 -21.98
CA PHE A 196 0.74 3.46 -20.56
C PHE A 196 1.50 2.26 -20.02
N GLN A 197 2.17 2.47 -18.89
CA GLN A 197 2.94 1.44 -18.19
C GLN A 197 2.37 1.20 -16.80
N PRO A 198 1.97 -0.04 -16.50
CA PRO A 198 1.61 -0.40 -15.14
C PRO A 198 2.84 -0.45 -14.25
N GLY A 199 2.67 -0.06 -13.00
CA GLY A 199 3.73 -0.06 -12.00
C GLY A 199 3.20 -0.35 -10.62
N VAL A 200 4.13 -0.58 -9.70
CA VAL A 200 3.88 -0.65 -8.27
C VAL A 200 4.67 0.43 -7.57
N ASN A 201 4.15 0.90 -6.44
CA ASN A 201 4.82 1.91 -5.65
C ASN A 201 4.79 1.57 -4.17
N ALA A 202 5.79 2.07 -3.47
CA ALA A 202 5.86 2.07 -2.02
C ALA A 202 6.39 3.41 -1.52
N GLY A 203 5.92 3.85 -0.35
CA GLY A 203 6.34 5.10 0.26
C GLY A 203 6.19 5.09 1.76
N ILE A 204 6.80 6.08 2.38
CA ILE A 204 6.67 6.36 3.80
C ILE A 204 6.32 7.83 3.96
N GLN A 205 5.16 8.13 4.52
CA GLN A 205 4.70 9.50 4.76
C GLN A 205 4.84 9.86 6.23
N GLY A 206 5.59 10.92 6.53
CA GLY A 206 5.53 11.61 7.81
C GLY A 206 4.47 12.70 7.74
N LEU A 207 3.46 12.63 8.60
CA LEU A 207 2.34 13.57 8.65
C LEU A 207 2.29 14.29 9.99
N TRP A 208 2.49 15.61 9.99
CA TRP A 208 2.34 16.50 11.15
C TRP A 208 0.97 17.15 11.14
N HIS A 209 0.18 16.91 12.15
CA HIS A 209 -1.13 17.53 12.34
C HIS A 209 -0.97 18.94 12.91
N VAL A 210 -1.28 19.96 12.10
CA VAL A 210 -1.25 21.39 12.52
C VAL A 210 -2.52 21.72 13.30
N ASN A 211 -3.67 21.20 12.86
CA ASN A 211 -4.95 21.30 13.53
C ASN A 211 -5.87 20.13 13.11
N ASP A 212 -7.14 20.15 13.50
CA ASP A 212 -8.10 19.08 13.23
C ASP A 212 -8.36 18.83 11.73
N PHE A 213 -8.11 19.83 10.88
CA PHE A 213 -8.38 19.78 9.44
C PHE A 213 -7.10 19.72 8.60
N LEU A 214 -6.02 20.34 9.07
CA LEU A 214 -4.81 20.56 8.29
C LEU A 214 -3.61 19.84 8.89
N GLY A 215 -2.86 19.16 8.05
CA GLY A 215 -1.54 18.61 8.32
C GLY A 215 -0.53 19.00 7.26
N LEU A 216 0.73 18.92 7.60
CA LEU A 216 1.86 19.00 6.70
C LEU A 216 2.45 17.61 6.53
N TYR A 217 2.87 17.24 5.31
CA TYR A 217 3.49 15.94 5.11
C TYR A 217 4.77 16.01 4.28
N ILE A 218 5.61 15.01 4.48
CA ILE A 218 6.72 14.66 3.59
C ILE A 218 6.61 13.16 3.29
N GLU A 219 6.79 12.79 2.02
CA GLU A 219 6.62 11.41 1.54
C GLU A 219 7.72 11.04 0.53
N PRO A 220 8.83 10.44 0.96
CA PRO A 220 9.70 9.69 0.08
C PRO A 220 8.98 8.45 -0.46
N GLN A 221 9.18 8.17 -1.75
CA GLN A 221 8.54 7.06 -2.44
C GLN A 221 9.43 6.46 -3.53
N ILE A 222 9.24 5.18 -3.78
CA ILE A 222 9.82 4.43 -4.88
C ILE A 222 8.71 3.89 -5.77
N ARG A 223 8.89 3.94 -7.07
CA ARG A 223 7.97 3.45 -8.09
C ARG A 223 8.72 2.53 -9.03
N LEU A 224 8.20 1.35 -9.26
CA LEU A 224 8.77 0.33 -10.13
C LEU A 224 7.84 0.12 -11.33
N TYR A 225 8.39 0.26 -12.51
CA TYR A 225 7.69 0.05 -13.79
C TYR A 225 8.29 -1.13 -14.54
N GLY A 226 7.62 -1.55 -15.62
CA GLY A 226 8.21 -2.47 -16.59
C GLY A 226 9.41 -1.84 -17.32
N ASP A 227 10.20 -2.67 -17.97
CA ASP A 227 11.42 -2.31 -18.72
C ASP A 227 11.21 -1.40 -19.95
N LYS A 228 9.97 -1.00 -20.21
CA LYS A 228 9.56 -0.18 -21.36
C LYS A 228 9.05 1.21 -20.96
N PHE A 229 9.19 1.60 -19.72
CA PHE A 229 8.78 2.92 -19.25
C PHE A 229 9.67 4.02 -19.84
N ILE A 230 10.97 3.73 -19.93
CA ILE A 230 11.96 4.60 -20.60
C ILE A 230 12.68 3.78 -21.67
N GLU A 231 12.60 4.23 -22.92
CA GLU A 231 13.20 3.57 -24.06
C GLU A 231 14.74 3.55 -23.95
N GLY A 232 15.35 2.38 -24.24
CA GLY A 232 16.79 2.22 -24.40
C GLY A 232 17.62 2.26 -23.12
N ASN A 233 17.02 1.99 -21.96
CA ASN A 233 17.72 2.07 -20.71
C ASN A 233 17.93 0.71 -20.02
N LEU A 234 19.14 0.49 -19.53
CA LEU A 234 19.48 -0.59 -18.61
C LEU A 234 19.06 -0.16 -17.20
N GLY A 235 17.77 -0.31 -16.89
CA GLY A 235 17.22 -0.03 -15.55
C GLY A 235 17.90 -0.88 -14.45
N PHE A 236 17.71 -0.49 -13.21
CA PHE A 236 18.18 -1.25 -12.06
C PHE A 236 17.37 -2.56 -11.99
N MET A 237 18.07 -3.72 -11.97
CA MET A 237 17.45 -5.06 -11.98
C MET A 237 16.51 -5.34 -13.19
N GLN A 238 16.81 -4.82 -14.38
CA GLN A 238 15.96 -4.96 -15.58
C GLN A 238 14.54 -4.37 -15.39
N LYS A 239 14.40 -3.38 -14.52
CA LYS A 239 13.17 -2.66 -14.25
C LYS A 239 13.44 -1.16 -14.23
N ASP A 240 12.46 -0.40 -14.66
CA ASP A 240 12.52 1.06 -14.59
C ASP A 240 12.10 1.53 -13.20
N VAL A 241 13.01 2.17 -12.50
CA VAL A 241 12.84 2.61 -11.12
C VAL A 241 12.84 4.13 -11.05
N MET A 242 11.79 4.68 -10.46
CA MET A 242 11.69 6.09 -10.14
C MET A 242 11.72 6.27 -8.62
N VAL A 243 12.51 7.22 -8.14
CA VAL A 243 12.46 7.66 -6.74
C VAL A 243 12.03 9.12 -6.69
N GLY A 244 11.36 9.49 -5.62
CA GLY A 244 10.93 10.86 -5.45
C GLY A 244 10.60 11.19 -4.01
N VAL A 245 10.52 12.47 -3.71
CA VAL A 245 10.08 12.99 -2.43
C VAL A 245 9.05 14.08 -2.69
N ASN A 246 7.90 13.97 -2.06
CA ASN A 246 6.85 15.00 -2.04
C ASN A 246 6.76 15.62 -0.65
N ALA A 247 6.46 16.90 -0.60
CA ALA A 247 6.05 17.60 0.61
C ALA A 247 4.84 18.47 0.32
N GLY A 248 3.93 18.60 1.27
CA GLY A 248 2.71 19.34 1.00
C GLY A 248 1.72 19.34 2.15
N PHE A 249 0.46 19.55 1.79
CA PHE A 249 -0.65 19.69 2.72
C PHE A 249 -1.54 18.46 2.69
N HIS A 250 -1.99 18.07 3.87
CA HIS A 250 -3.02 17.07 4.10
C HIS A 250 -4.24 17.76 4.69
N TYR A 251 -5.36 17.73 3.99
CA TYR A 251 -6.63 18.33 4.43
C TYR A 251 -7.65 17.24 4.75
N ARG A 252 -8.28 17.35 5.90
CA ARG A 252 -9.32 16.44 6.38
C ARG A 252 -10.67 17.14 6.32
N PHE A 253 -11.67 16.50 5.68
CA PHE A 253 -12.99 17.10 5.47
C PHE A 253 -13.85 17.13 6.73
N VAL A 254 -13.68 16.16 7.62
CA VAL A 254 -14.42 16.08 8.89
C VAL A 254 -13.44 15.89 10.04
N PRO A 255 -13.53 16.73 11.11
CA PRO A 255 -12.66 16.58 12.27
C PRO A 255 -12.87 15.21 12.94
N TYR A 256 -11.81 14.67 13.54
CA TYR A 256 -11.88 13.40 14.26
C TYR A 256 -12.93 13.37 15.38
N SER A 257 -13.13 14.49 16.08
CA SER A 257 -14.11 14.60 17.14
C SER A 257 -15.56 14.39 16.67
N LYS A 258 -15.89 14.80 15.44
CA LYS A 258 -17.23 14.55 14.84
C LYS A 258 -17.38 13.12 14.35
N ALA A 259 -16.33 12.54 13.78
CA ALA A 259 -16.36 11.16 13.31
C ALA A 259 -16.45 10.15 14.46
N ALA A 260 -15.79 10.43 15.60
CA ALA A 260 -15.78 9.56 16.77
C ALA A 260 -17.16 9.42 17.46
N ASN A 261 -18.04 10.39 17.30
CA ASN A 261 -19.39 10.36 17.89
C ASN A 261 -20.40 9.55 17.09
N ARG A 262 -20.02 9.00 15.93
CA ARG A 262 -20.89 8.12 15.12
C ARG A 262 -20.75 6.68 15.58
N SER A 263 -21.88 5.93 15.50
CA SER A 263 -22.01 4.60 16.08
C SER A 263 -20.88 3.64 15.67
N VAL A 264 -20.21 3.11 16.66
CA VAL A 264 -19.28 1.98 16.58
C VAL A 264 -20.11 0.69 16.72
N PHE A 265 -19.50 -0.48 16.56
CA PHE A 265 -20.15 -1.74 16.93
C PHE A 265 -20.71 -1.69 18.36
N GLY A 266 -21.97 -2.10 18.53
CA GLY A 266 -22.54 -2.35 19.84
C GLY A 266 -21.82 -3.48 20.58
N GLN A 267 -21.99 -3.56 21.89
CA GLN A 267 -21.39 -4.63 22.70
C GLN A 267 -21.83 -6.03 22.27
N ASP A 268 -23.03 -6.15 21.70
CA ASP A 268 -23.63 -7.42 21.28
C ASP A 268 -23.40 -7.78 19.81
N ASP A 269 -22.67 -6.95 19.07
CA ASP A 269 -22.46 -7.15 17.64
C ASP A 269 -21.60 -8.38 17.35
N LYS A 270 -22.10 -9.22 16.45
CA LYS A 270 -21.42 -10.43 15.97
C LYS A 270 -20.34 -10.05 14.96
N ARG A 271 -19.10 -9.92 15.42
CA ARG A 271 -17.97 -9.42 14.61
C ARG A 271 -17.23 -10.53 13.87
N TYR A 272 -17.30 -11.77 14.37
CA TYR A 272 -16.65 -12.91 13.74
C TYR A 272 -17.58 -13.59 12.77
N PHE A 273 -17.01 -14.20 11.74
CA PHE A 273 -17.78 -14.99 10.80
C PHE A 273 -16.99 -16.20 10.31
N ILE A 274 -17.72 -17.25 9.96
CA ILE A 274 -17.23 -18.41 9.24
C ILE A 274 -18.10 -18.60 8.00
N SER A 275 -17.51 -19.07 6.91
CA SER A 275 -18.27 -19.32 5.69
C SER A 275 -17.79 -20.54 4.95
N GLY A 276 -18.72 -21.18 4.21
CA GLY A 276 -18.45 -22.26 3.29
C GLY A 276 -19.18 -22.03 1.98
N ALA A 277 -18.54 -22.34 0.86
CA ALA A 277 -19.10 -22.14 -0.48
C ALA A 277 -18.62 -23.19 -1.47
N LEU A 278 -19.44 -23.40 -2.49
CA LEU A 278 -19.14 -24.24 -3.66
C LEU A 278 -19.38 -23.43 -4.92
N GLY A 279 -18.66 -23.73 -5.98
CA GLY A 279 -18.81 -23.04 -7.25
C GLY A 279 -17.90 -23.59 -8.34
N LEU A 280 -17.61 -22.72 -9.31
CA LEU A 280 -16.81 -23.05 -10.47
C LEU A 280 -15.64 -22.06 -10.57
N GLY A 281 -14.46 -22.57 -10.93
CA GLY A 281 -13.29 -21.79 -11.23
C GLY A 281 -12.65 -22.21 -12.55
N SER A 282 -12.15 -21.24 -13.31
CA SER A 282 -11.56 -21.46 -14.63
C SER A 282 -10.36 -20.53 -14.86
N LEU A 283 -9.46 -20.99 -15.71
CA LEU A 283 -8.41 -20.16 -16.28
C LEU A 283 -8.98 -19.22 -17.35
N LEU A 284 -8.61 -17.94 -17.30
CA LEU A 284 -8.93 -16.94 -18.32
C LEU A 284 -7.90 -17.04 -19.47
N VAL A 285 -8.10 -17.97 -20.36
CA VAL A 285 -7.27 -18.14 -21.57
C VAL A 285 -7.97 -17.51 -22.75
N ALA A 286 -7.24 -16.74 -23.57
CA ALA A 286 -7.78 -16.12 -24.78
C ALA A 286 -8.46 -17.16 -25.70
N ASN A 287 -9.67 -16.85 -26.14
CA ASN A 287 -10.49 -17.63 -27.08
C ASN A 287 -10.95 -19.02 -26.63
N LYS A 288 -11.12 -19.28 -25.33
CA LYS A 288 -11.65 -20.55 -24.84
C LYS A 288 -12.90 -20.36 -23.98
N ASP A 289 -13.86 -21.27 -24.11
CA ASP A 289 -15.10 -21.30 -23.34
C ASP A 289 -14.80 -21.47 -21.84
N LEU A 290 -15.00 -20.42 -21.05
CA LEU A 290 -14.77 -20.42 -19.60
C LEU A 290 -15.51 -21.56 -18.89
N VAL A 291 -16.78 -21.79 -19.28
CA VAL A 291 -17.64 -22.78 -18.61
C VAL A 291 -17.18 -24.20 -18.93
N LYS A 292 -16.77 -24.50 -20.16
CA LYS A 292 -16.30 -25.84 -20.55
C LYS A 292 -14.96 -26.23 -19.89
N ASN A 293 -14.17 -25.23 -19.51
CA ASN A 293 -12.88 -25.45 -18.87
C ASN A 293 -12.92 -25.29 -17.34
N ALA A 294 -14.09 -24.96 -16.78
CA ALA A 294 -14.26 -24.77 -15.35
C ALA A 294 -14.11 -26.10 -14.58
N GLY A 295 -13.45 -26.02 -13.46
CA GLY A 295 -13.43 -27.04 -12.41
C GLY A 295 -14.34 -26.66 -11.25
N VAL A 296 -14.64 -27.64 -10.41
CA VAL A 296 -15.38 -27.40 -9.17
C VAL A 296 -14.47 -26.71 -8.16
N GLU A 297 -14.94 -25.63 -7.56
CA GLU A 297 -14.23 -24.90 -6.51
C GLU A 297 -15.01 -25.04 -5.19
N ALA A 298 -14.30 -25.40 -4.11
CA ALA A 298 -14.78 -25.34 -2.73
C ALA A 298 -13.96 -24.32 -1.97
N LYS A 299 -14.63 -23.46 -1.19
CA LYS A 299 -14.01 -22.39 -0.40
C LYS A 299 -14.55 -22.42 1.02
N GLY A 300 -13.65 -22.41 2.00
CA GLY A 300 -13.95 -22.19 3.42
C GLY A 300 -13.25 -20.96 3.92
N SER A 301 -13.87 -20.16 4.81
CA SER A 301 -13.20 -19.00 5.37
C SER A 301 -13.63 -18.68 6.80
N ILE A 302 -12.73 -18.02 7.52
CA ILE A 302 -12.96 -17.40 8.83
C ILE A 302 -12.48 -15.95 8.79
N GLY A 303 -13.23 -15.04 9.40
CA GLY A 303 -12.88 -13.64 9.39
C GLY A 303 -13.46 -12.86 10.57
N LYS A 304 -13.01 -11.60 10.65
CA LYS A 304 -13.42 -10.66 11.69
C LYS A 304 -13.63 -9.28 11.11
N TRP A 305 -14.77 -8.67 11.42
CA TRP A 305 -15.01 -7.25 11.22
C TRP A 305 -14.33 -6.45 12.33
N TYR A 306 -13.34 -5.66 11.99
CA TYR A 306 -12.64 -4.77 12.92
C TYR A 306 -13.43 -3.49 13.16
N THR A 307 -13.99 -2.97 12.07
CA THR A 307 -14.94 -1.86 12.08
C THR A 307 -16.21 -2.29 11.36
N PRO A 308 -17.34 -1.59 11.50
CA PRO A 308 -18.51 -1.85 10.70
C PRO A 308 -18.26 -1.83 9.19
N LEU A 309 -17.23 -1.11 8.76
CA LEU A 309 -16.87 -0.93 7.34
C LEU A 309 -15.89 -1.99 6.84
N SER A 310 -14.92 -2.44 7.66
CA SER A 310 -13.79 -3.24 7.19
C SER A 310 -13.58 -4.53 7.97
N ALA A 311 -13.19 -5.58 7.25
CA ALA A 311 -12.90 -6.90 7.78
C ALA A 311 -11.64 -7.50 7.17
N TRP A 312 -11.06 -8.46 7.90
CA TRP A 312 -10.07 -9.39 7.38
C TRP A 312 -10.64 -10.80 7.38
N ARG A 313 -10.25 -11.56 6.37
CA ARG A 313 -10.67 -12.95 6.19
C ARG A 313 -9.47 -13.80 5.78
N VAL A 314 -9.31 -14.94 6.45
CA VAL A 314 -8.45 -16.03 6.00
C VAL A 314 -9.32 -17.03 5.29
N ASN A 315 -8.91 -17.53 4.14
CA ASN A 315 -9.67 -18.49 3.36
C ASN A 315 -8.81 -19.65 2.88
N GLY A 316 -9.41 -20.82 2.77
CA GLY A 316 -8.87 -21.99 2.10
C GLY A 316 -9.70 -22.27 0.84
N THR A 317 -9.03 -22.51 -0.27
CA THR A 317 -9.67 -22.80 -1.56
C THR A 317 -9.11 -24.08 -2.15
N ILE A 318 -9.99 -24.95 -2.62
CA ILE A 318 -9.65 -26.17 -3.36
C ILE A 318 -10.36 -26.09 -4.71
N MET A 319 -9.63 -26.29 -5.81
CA MET A 319 -10.21 -26.39 -7.15
C MET A 319 -9.83 -27.72 -7.79
N TYR A 320 -10.84 -28.40 -8.33
CA TYR A 320 -10.71 -29.74 -8.86
C TYR A 320 -11.14 -29.80 -10.33
N LYS A 321 -10.29 -30.40 -11.16
CA LYS A 321 -10.54 -30.64 -12.60
C LYS A 321 -10.77 -29.40 -13.46
N ALA A 322 -10.22 -28.24 -13.11
CA ALA A 322 -10.13 -27.14 -14.08
C ALA A 322 -9.24 -27.57 -15.28
N LYS A 323 -9.53 -27.06 -16.44
CA LYS A 323 -8.75 -27.36 -17.67
C LYS A 323 -7.70 -26.28 -17.89
N THR A 324 -6.47 -26.72 -18.14
CA THR A 324 -5.37 -25.84 -18.58
C THR A 324 -5.52 -25.47 -20.05
N SER A 325 -4.66 -24.56 -20.52
CA SER A 325 -4.53 -24.25 -21.96
C SER A 325 -4.29 -25.48 -22.84
N SER A 326 -3.60 -26.48 -22.31
CA SER A 326 -3.34 -27.78 -22.96
C SER A 326 -4.43 -28.82 -22.75
N LYS A 327 -5.63 -28.43 -22.27
CA LYS A 327 -6.78 -29.30 -21.92
C LYS A 327 -6.50 -30.35 -20.84
N MET A 328 -5.45 -30.18 -20.04
CA MET A 328 -5.14 -31.09 -18.93
C MET A 328 -5.90 -30.71 -17.66
N ASN A 329 -6.11 -31.70 -16.78
CA ASN A 329 -6.73 -31.47 -15.50
C ASN A 329 -5.75 -30.75 -14.55
N LEU A 330 -6.22 -29.68 -13.94
CA LEU A 330 -5.51 -28.92 -12.93
C LEU A 330 -6.21 -29.10 -11.57
N HIS A 331 -5.42 -29.38 -10.55
CA HIS A 331 -5.86 -29.44 -9.17
C HIS A 331 -5.09 -28.40 -8.38
N TYR A 332 -5.81 -27.55 -7.65
CA TYR A 332 -5.23 -26.47 -6.86
C TYR A 332 -5.76 -26.53 -5.43
N ALA A 333 -4.88 -26.31 -4.47
CA ALA A 333 -5.22 -26.08 -3.07
C ALA A 333 -4.41 -24.89 -2.55
N GLY A 334 -5.06 -23.92 -1.93
CA GLY A 334 -4.39 -22.72 -1.46
C GLY A 334 -5.05 -22.09 -0.25
N LEU A 335 -4.24 -21.28 0.45
CA LEU A 335 -4.65 -20.41 1.53
C LEU A 335 -4.53 -18.96 1.07
N GLY A 336 -5.45 -18.11 1.52
CA GLY A 336 -5.45 -16.71 1.20
C GLY A 336 -5.83 -15.85 2.40
N MET A 337 -5.48 -14.57 2.30
CA MET A 337 -5.87 -13.53 3.26
C MET A 337 -6.46 -12.36 2.49
N ASP A 338 -7.70 -12.01 2.77
CA ASP A 338 -8.44 -10.96 2.08
C ASP A 338 -8.76 -9.80 3.02
N TYR A 339 -8.63 -8.60 2.49
CA TYR A 339 -9.18 -7.38 3.06
C TYR A 339 -10.53 -7.08 2.42
N MET A 340 -11.55 -6.82 3.23
CA MET A 340 -12.95 -6.69 2.81
C MET A 340 -13.54 -5.37 3.27
N MET A 341 -14.43 -4.77 2.46
CA MET A 341 -15.10 -3.50 2.77
C MET A 341 -16.59 -3.58 2.48
N SER A 342 -17.45 -3.19 3.44
CA SER A 342 -18.91 -3.14 3.25
C SER A 342 -19.35 -1.87 2.53
N LEU A 343 -19.87 -1.98 1.32
CA LEU A 343 -20.43 -0.84 0.58
C LEU A 343 -21.78 -0.38 1.15
N ALA A 344 -22.57 -1.28 1.71
CA ALA A 344 -23.81 -0.88 2.38
C ALA A 344 -23.54 0.02 3.58
N THR A 345 -22.56 -0.35 4.41
CA THR A 345 -22.12 0.49 5.54
C THR A 345 -21.51 1.82 5.07
N LEU A 346 -20.72 1.80 4.00
CA LEU A 346 -20.11 3.00 3.44
C LEU A 346 -21.17 4.00 2.95
N ALA A 347 -22.20 3.52 2.27
CA ALA A 347 -23.22 4.37 1.64
C ALA A 347 -24.31 4.83 2.62
N LYS A 348 -24.76 3.95 3.53
CA LYS A 348 -25.95 4.17 4.37
C LYS A 348 -25.65 4.29 5.87
N GLY A 349 -24.38 4.08 6.26
CA GLY A 349 -24.01 3.92 7.66
C GLY A 349 -24.21 2.49 8.14
N TYR A 350 -23.68 2.19 9.35
CA TYR A 350 -23.80 0.87 9.94
C TYR A 350 -25.23 0.57 10.41
N SER A 351 -25.75 -0.57 9.99
CA SER A 351 -26.94 -1.19 10.55
C SER A 351 -26.77 -2.71 10.56
N PRO A 352 -27.06 -3.38 11.68
CA PRO A 352 -27.04 -4.85 11.73
C PRO A 352 -28.15 -5.47 10.87
N ASP A 353 -29.12 -4.67 10.42
CA ASP A 353 -30.33 -5.12 9.70
C ASP A 353 -30.26 -4.91 8.18
N HIS A 354 -29.11 -4.56 7.64
CA HIS A 354 -28.93 -4.54 6.19
C HIS A 354 -29.24 -5.92 5.59
N VAL A 355 -30.29 -5.97 4.75
CA VAL A 355 -30.73 -7.20 4.08
C VAL A 355 -29.72 -7.62 3.03
N ILE A 356 -29.20 -6.65 2.25
CA ILE A 356 -28.20 -6.87 1.20
C ILE A 356 -26.97 -6.04 1.53
N ASP A 357 -25.80 -6.67 1.41
CA ASP A 357 -24.52 -5.99 1.51
C ASP A 357 -23.59 -6.45 0.39
N VAL A 358 -22.96 -5.49 -0.27
CA VAL A 358 -21.98 -5.71 -1.31
C VAL A 358 -20.60 -5.43 -0.73
N VAL A 359 -19.74 -6.43 -0.73
CA VAL A 359 -18.46 -6.44 -0.03
C VAL A 359 -17.34 -6.73 -1.02
N PRO A 360 -16.76 -5.73 -1.69
CA PRO A 360 -15.53 -5.89 -2.44
C PRO A 360 -14.40 -6.37 -1.52
N PHE A 361 -13.49 -7.13 -2.09
CA PHE A 361 -12.30 -7.60 -1.40
C PHE A 361 -11.09 -7.67 -2.33
N VAL A 362 -9.93 -7.58 -1.73
CA VAL A 362 -8.63 -7.82 -2.36
C VAL A 362 -7.78 -8.62 -1.40
N GLY A 363 -7.00 -9.56 -1.92
CA GLY A 363 -6.21 -10.43 -1.07
C GLY A 363 -4.99 -11.02 -1.76
N VAL A 364 -4.14 -11.59 -0.93
CA VAL A 364 -2.99 -12.39 -1.33
C VAL A 364 -3.32 -13.87 -1.14
N THR A 365 -2.77 -14.71 -1.97
CA THR A 365 -2.96 -16.16 -1.88
C THR A 365 -1.66 -16.89 -2.15
N ALA A 366 -1.47 -18.00 -1.48
CA ALA A 366 -0.40 -18.95 -1.74
C ALA A 366 -0.99 -20.35 -1.79
N GLY A 367 -0.66 -21.12 -2.82
CA GLY A 367 -1.22 -22.44 -3.00
C GLY A 367 -0.26 -23.40 -3.68
N LEU A 368 -0.71 -24.63 -3.80
CA LEU A 368 -0.04 -25.70 -4.49
C LEU A 368 -0.88 -26.16 -5.68
N VAL A 369 -0.27 -26.25 -6.82
CA VAL A 369 -0.82 -26.89 -8.01
C VAL A 369 -0.21 -28.26 -8.17
N ARG A 370 -1.03 -29.28 -8.43
CA ARG A 370 -0.57 -30.62 -8.78
C ARG A 370 -0.69 -30.83 -10.29
N ARG A 371 0.46 -31.11 -10.89
CA ARG A 371 0.61 -31.37 -12.33
C ARG A 371 1.62 -32.48 -12.54
N TYR A 372 1.35 -33.45 -13.44
CA TYR A 372 2.25 -34.59 -13.73
C TYR A 372 2.79 -35.30 -12.48
N GLY A 373 1.98 -35.38 -11.42
CA GLY A 373 2.41 -35.96 -10.15
C GLY A 373 3.34 -35.06 -9.28
N LYS A 374 3.74 -33.88 -9.76
CA LYS A 374 4.58 -32.92 -9.02
C LYS A 374 3.72 -31.78 -8.45
N PHE A 375 4.09 -31.32 -7.25
CA PHE A 375 3.51 -30.14 -6.61
C PHE A 375 4.39 -28.90 -6.89
N GLN A 376 3.74 -27.80 -7.20
CA GLN A 376 4.41 -26.53 -7.43
C GLN A 376 3.72 -25.41 -6.63
N ALA A 377 4.51 -24.60 -5.92
CA ALA A 377 3.99 -23.46 -5.18
C ALA A 377 3.62 -22.32 -6.13
N VAL A 378 2.44 -21.74 -5.91
CA VAL A 378 1.87 -20.71 -6.77
C VAL A 378 1.32 -19.57 -5.91
N PRO A 379 2.10 -18.51 -5.67
CA PRO A 379 1.60 -17.28 -5.08
C PRO A 379 0.72 -16.53 -6.08
N GLY A 380 -0.16 -15.67 -5.55
CA GLY A 380 -1.05 -14.88 -6.39
C GLY A 380 -1.77 -13.77 -5.64
N LEU A 381 -2.54 -13.01 -6.41
CA LEU A 381 -3.41 -11.95 -5.92
C LEU A 381 -4.84 -12.26 -6.37
N ASP A 382 -5.79 -12.02 -5.51
CA ASP A 382 -7.23 -12.15 -5.78
C ASP A 382 -7.94 -10.83 -5.55
N ALA A 383 -8.93 -10.51 -6.38
CA ALA A 383 -9.88 -9.44 -6.18
C ALA A 383 -11.28 -9.91 -6.57
N GLY A 384 -12.27 -9.48 -5.83
CA GLY A 384 -13.65 -9.88 -6.10
C GLY A 384 -14.67 -9.10 -5.31
N VAL A 385 -15.91 -9.55 -5.42
CA VAL A 385 -17.05 -8.94 -4.72
C VAL A 385 -17.87 -10.05 -4.09
N GLN A 386 -18.14 -9.94 -2.80
CA GLN A 386 -19.08 -10.82 -2.12
C GLN A 386 -20.42 -10.10 -1.96
N VAL A 387 -21.46 -10.59 -2.60
CA VAL A 387 -22.83 -10.10 -2.42
C VAL A 387 -23.51 -10.99 -1.38
N LYS A 388 -23.90 -10.41 -0.25
CA LYS A 388 -24.53 -11.11 0.88
C LYS A 388 -25.99 -10.74 0.99
N LEU A 389 -26.82 -11.73 1.21
CA LEU A 389 -28.26 -11.61 1.53
C LEU A 389 -28.50 -12.15 2.95
N LYS A 390 -29.01 -11.33 3.86
CA LYS A 390 -29.36 -11.74 5.22
C LYS A 390 -30.62 -12.63 5.20
N VAL A 391 -30.46 -13.86 5.69
CA VAL A 391 -31.56 -14.86 5.77
C VAL A 391 -32.09 -14.96 7.19
N ALA A 392 -31.19 -14.83 8.18
CA ALA A 392 -31.54 -14.82 9.61
C ALA A 392 -30.60 -13.88 10.37
N SER A 393 -30.81 -13.69 11.67
CA SER A 393 -30.03 -12.76 12.50
C SER A 393 -28.52 -12.99 12.46
N SER A 394 -28.09 -14.19 12.12
CA SER A 394 -26.67 -14.57 12.05
C SER A 394 -26.27 -15.23 10.74
N LEU A 395 -27.24 -15.56 9.88
CA LEU A 395 -27.03 -16.36 8.68
C LEU A 395 -27.23 -15.53 7.42
N TYR A 396 -26.29 -15.65 6.49
CA TYR A 396 -26.32 -14.99 5.20
C TYR A 396 -26.07 -16.00 4.09
N LEU A 397 -26.85 -15.90 3.01
CA LEU A 397 -26.50 -16.45 1.71
C LEU A 397 -25.52 -15.50 1.03
N TYR A 398 -24.56 -16.02 0.28
CA TYR A 398 -23.70 -15.15 -0.52
C TYR A 398 -23.33 -15.76 -1.86
N ALA A 399 -23.05 -14.87 -2.82
CA ALA A 399 -22.39 -15.17 -4.07
C ALA A 399 -21.10 -14.34 -4.15
N GLU A 400 -20.03 -14.96 -4.66
CA GLU A 400 -18.70 -14.32 -4.70
C GLU A 400 -18.01 -14.58 -6.04
N PRO A 401 -18.23 -13.74 -7.05
CA PRO A 401 -17.37 -13.65 -8.21
C PRO A 401 -16.01 -13.07 -7.82
N LYS A 402 -14.93 -13.70 -8.31
CA LYS A 402 -13.56 -13.23 -8.14
C LYS A 402 -12.73 -13.44 -9.40
N VAL A 403 -11.72 -12.60 -9.55
CA VAL A 403 -10.62 -12.77 -10.52
C VAL A 403 -9.30 -12.80 -9.76
N GLY A 404 -8.33 -13.50 -10.30
CA GLY A 404 -7.03 -13.60 -9.68
C GLY A 404 -5.91 -13.68 -10.71
N ILE A 405 -4.73 -13.32 -10.26
CA ILE A 405 -3.48 -13.45 -10.99
C ILE A 405 -2.60 -14.44 -10.24
N ARG A 406 -2.04 -15.40 -10.97
CA ARG A 406 -1.11 -16.41 -10.47
C ARG A 406 0.21 -16.30 -11.21
N THR A 407 1.26 -16.88 -10.65
CA THR A 407 2.53 -17.01 -11.37
C THR A 407 2.34 -17.81 -12.67
N ASP A 408 3.16 -17.55 -13.67
CA ASP A 408 3.16 -18.17 -15.01
C ASP A 408 3.24 -19.72 -15.01
N THR A 409 3.56 -20.29 -13.87
CA THR A 409 3.66 -21.74 -13.67
C THR A 409 2.33 -22.39 -13.26
N TYR A 410 1.25 -21.64 -13.09
CA TYR A 410 -0.04 -22.17 -12.62
C TYR A 410 -0.70 -23.09 -13.66
N ASP A 411 -0.75 -22.69 -14.93
CA ASP A 411 -1.32 -23.49 -16.03
C ASP A 411 -0.30 -24.43 -16.70
N GLY A 412 0.98 -24.20 -16.48
CA GLY A 412 2.10 -24.97 -17.00
C GLY A 412 2.60 -24.57 -18.37
N SER A 413 2.16 -23.49 -18.89
CA SER A 413 2.74 -22.87 -20.08
C SER A 413 3.65 -21.73 -19.61
N GLU A 414 4.97 -21.92 -19.69
CA GLU A 414 5.94 -20.86 -19.42
C GLU A 414 5.94 -19.84 -20.59
N GLN A 415 4.96 -18.96 -20.58
CA GLN A 415 4.79 -17.93 -21.61
C GLN A 415 5.37 -16.57 -21.21
N GLY A 416 5.99 -16.46 -20.04
CA GLY A 416 6.50 -15.21 -19.49
C GLY A 416 5.40 -14.23 -19.08
N ARG A 417 4.16 -14.71 -18.88
CA ARG A 417 3.00 -13.90 -18.47
C ARG A 417 2.27 -14.56 -17.33
N PRO A 418 1.81 -13.79 -16.33
CA PRO A 418 1.06 -14.35 -15.22
C PRO A 418 -0.26 -14.96 -15.69
N ASP A 419 -0.59 -16.10 -15.12
CA ASP A 419 -1.84 -16.81 -15.35
C ASP A 419 -3.01 -16.07 -14.69
N ARG A 420 -4.12 -15.97 -15.41
CA ARG A 420 -5.34 -15.32 -14.93
C ARG A 420 -6.39 -16.38 -14.63
N VAL A 421 -7.05 -16.23 -13.49
CA VAL A 421 -8.15 -17.12 -13.08
C VAL A 421 -9.40 -16.31 -12.81
N ALA A 422 -10.55 -16.91 -13.08
CA ALA A 422 -11.85 -16.38 -12.64
C ALA A 422 -12.61 -17.50 -11.94
N SER A 423 -13.34 -17.16 -10.89
CA SER A 423 -14.26 -18.10 -10.26
C SER A 423 -15.49 -17.39 -9.74
N MET A 424 -16.53 -18.20 -9.53
CA MET A 424 -17.76 -17.79 -8.90
C MET A 424 -18.21 -18.88 -7.96
N VAL A 425 -18.32 -18.54 -6.67
CA VAL A 425 -18.79 -19.44 -5.64
C VAL A 425 -20.04 -18.89 -4.96
N GLY A 426 -20.92 -19.77 -4.51
CA GLY A 426 -22.09 -19.45 -3.71
C GLY A 426 -22.10 -20.27 -2.43
N GLY A 427 -22.56 -19.69 -1.32
CA GLY A 427 -22.48 -20.38 -0.05
C GLY A 427 -23.20 -19.69 1.10
N LEU A 428 -22.90 -20.17 2.29
CA LEU A 428 -23.44 -19.71 3.56
C LEU A 428 -22.36 -19.04 4.40
N LEU A 429 -22.72 -17.94 5.06
CA LEU A 429 -21.87 -17.23 6.00
C LEU A 429 -22.64 -17.10 7.33
N TYR A 430 -22.01 -17.53 8.41
CA TYR A 430 -22.55 -17.42 9.76
C TYR A 430 -21.73 -16.42 10.59
N ARG A 431 -22.39 -15.45 11.21
CA ARG A 431 -21.77 -14.45 12.11
C ARG A 431 -22.00 -14.82 13.56
N PHE A 432 -20.97 -14.67 14.38
CA PHE A 432 -21.01 -15.00 15.80
C PHE A 432 -20.17 -14.01 16.66
N LYS A 433 -20.45 -14.04 17.96
CA LYS A 433 -19.65 -13.34 18.98
C LYS A 433 -18.73 -14.37 19.62
N MET A 434 -17.43 -14.10 19.70
CA MET A 434 -16.55 -14.94 20.49
C MET A 434 -16.88 -14.77 21.99
N PRO A 435 -16.97 -15.86 22.77
CA PRO A 435 -17.06 -15.75 24.21
C PRO A 435 -15.81 -15.04 24.73
N THR A 436 -15.99 -14.02 25.54
CA THR A 436 -14.92 -13.43 26.35
C THR A 436 -14.59 -14.42 27.45
N PHE A 437 -13.46 -15.10 27.34
CA PHE A 437 -12.89 -15.78 28.50
C PHE A 437 -12.48 -14.69 29.50
N GLN A 438 -13.19 -14.65 30.60
CA GLN A 438 -12.84 -13.85 31.79
C GLN A 438 -11.69 -14.53 32.53
#